data_87c53047efaff278351fb316199dc8f3
#
_entry.id   87c53047efaff278351fb316199dc8f3
#
_cell.length_a   1.000
_cell.length_b   1.000
_cell.length_c   1.000
_cell.angle_alpha   90.00
_cell.angle_beta   90.00
_cell.angle_gamma   90.00
#
_symmetry.space_group_name_H-M   'P 1'
#
loop_
_entity.id
_entity.type
_entity.pdbx_description
1 polymer ?
#
loop_
_entity_poly.entity_id
_entity_poly.type
_entity_poly.pdbx_seq_one_letter_code
_entity_poly.pdbx_strand_id
1 'polypeptide(L)'
;MASAKTHQFHILSPDPWPIIGAFSALIMASGAIAWMHKAAGGPWIFGLGTAAVLFTFYGWWAKVIAEANGGDHTPIVQLHLRYGMILFIASEVMFFVAWFWAYFNAALYPSHVEAVGGVWPPAGIEVLDPFVFPLLNTLILLLSGTTVTWAHHSLIHNDREGLKTGLWLTILLGLTFSAIQAFEYMHAEFAFAGNIYGSTFYMATGFHGFHVIVGTIFLIVCLIRTYKGDFTPKQHFGFEAAAWYWHFVDVVWLFLFISIYVWGSNFGAAVLANTPH
;
A
#
# COMPACT_ATOMS: atom_id res chain seq x y z
N MET A 1 1.35 33.61 -24.87
CA MET A 1 1.39 32.64 -25.98
C MET A 1 2.32 31.52 -25.58
N ALA A 2 1.79 30.29 -25.32
CA ALA A 2 2.64 29.15 -25.04
C ALA A 2 3.44 28.83 -26.32
N SER A 3 4.77 28.79 -26.23
CA SER A 3 5.64 28.37 -27.33
C SER A 3 5.22 26.95 -27.75
N ALA A 4 5.01 26.74 -29.04
CA ALA A 4 4.72 25.40 -29.57
C ALA A 4 5.87 24.48 -29.20
N LYS A 5 5.59 23.40 -28.45
CA LYS A 5 6.62 22.43 -28.05
C LYS A 5 7.21 21.77 -29.29
N THR A 6 8.53 21.88 -29.44
CA THR A 6 9.27 21.33 -30.58
C THR A 6 9.63 19.84 -30.38
N HIS A 7 9.37 19.27 -29.19
CA HIS A 7 9.68 17.89 -28.83
C HIS A 7 8.60 17.29 -27.91
N GLN A 8 8.57 15.95 -27.79
CA GLN A 8 7.60 15.23 -26.98
C GLN A 8 8.10 14.89 -25.56
N PHE A 9 9.32 15.28 -25.20
CA PHE A 9 9.90 15.00 -23.89
C PHE A 9 9.44 15.99 -22.82
N HIS A 10 9.42 15.53 -21.55
CA HIS A 10 9.03 16.30 -20.39
C HIS A 10 10.21 17.11 -19.86
N ILE A 11 10.53 18.22 -20.54
CA ILE A 11 11.57 19.15 -20.12
C ILE A 11 10.87 20.35 -19.46
N LEU A 12 10.96 20.40 -18.14
CA LEU A 12 10.36 21.45 -17.33
C LEU A 12 11.41 22.43 -16.82
N SER A 13 10.97 23.63 -16.42
CA SER A 13 11.79 24.55 -15.65
C SER A 13 12.22 23.93 -14.31
N PRO A 14 13.38 24.34 -13.75
CA PRO A 14 13.82 23.88 -12.42
C PRO A 14 12.73 24.03 -11.37
N ASP A 15 12.58 23.01 -10.54
CA ASP A 15 11.52 22.89 -9.55
C ASP A 15 12.12 22.73 -8.15
N PRO A 16 11.59 23.39 -7.11
CA PRO A 16 12.10 23.27 -5.75
C PRO A 16 11.66 21.99 -5.04
N TRP A 17 10.62 21.26 -5.51
CA TRP A 17 10.06 20.11 -4.79
C TRP A 17 11.05 19.00 -4.47
N PRO A 18 11.97 18.60 -5.38
CA PRO A 18 12.96 17.58 -5.06
C PRO A 18 13.86 17.93 -3.88
N ILE A 19 14.33 19.20 -3.81
CA ILE A 19 15.21 19.62 -2.72
C ILE A 19 14.42 19.78 -1.41
N ILE A 20 13.20 20.32 -1.46
CA ILE A 20 12.30 20.39 -0.29
C ILE A 20 12.02 18.97 0.23
N GLY A 21 11.72 18.02 -0.64
CA GLY A 21 11.48 16.63 -0.27
C GLY A 21 12.69 15.96 0.38
N ALA A 22 13.89 16.19 -0.16
CA ALA A 22 15.13 15.66 0.39
C ALA A 22 15.38 16.15 1.83
N PHE A 23 15.25 17.46 2.09
CA PHE A 23 15.40 18.01 3.44
C PHE A 23 14.27 17.56 4.37
N SER A 24 13.03 17.48 3.89
CA SER A 24 11.89 16.99 4.67
C SER A 24 12.10 15.54 5.13
N ALA A 25 12.56 14.69 4.24
CA ALA A 25 12.87 13.29 4.55
C ALA A 25 14.05 13.17 5.53
N LEU A 26 15.08 13.99 5.38
CA LEU A 26 16.22 14.04 6.31
C LEU A 26 15.78 14.46 7.72
N ILE A 27 14.95 15.48 7.85
CA ILE A 27 14.42 15.94 9.14
C ILE A 27 13.56 14.83 9.78
N MET A 28 12.69 14.19 8.99
CA MET A 28 11.84 13.10 9.47
C MET A 28 12.68 11.93 9.97
N ALA A 29 13.66 11.46 9.19
CA ALA A 29 14.52 10.34 9.58
C ALA A 29 15.37 10.68 10.81
N SER A 30 15.97 11.86 10.87
CA SER A 30 16.75 12.32 12.02
C SER A 30 15.89 12.41 13.29
N GLY A 31 14.64 12.90 13.14
CA GLY A 31 13.67 12.96 14.23
C GLY A 31 13.27 11.58 14.73
N ALA A 32 13.07 10.61 13.83
CA ALA A 32 12.78 9.23 14.18
C ALA A 32 13.93 8.59 14.98
N ILE A 33 15.17 8.77 14.54
CA ILE A 33 16.36 8.29 15.25
C ILE A 33 16.46 8.94 16.64
N ALA A 34 16.31 10.26 16.74
CA ALA A 34 16.33 10.98 18.00
C ALA A 34 15.23 10.48 18.97
N TRP A 35 14.04 10.21 18.44
CA TRP A 35 12.93 9.66 19.24
C TRP A 35 13.23 8.24 19.73
N MET A 36 13.74 7.35 18.89
CA MET A 36 14.13 5.99 19.26
C MET A 36 15.21 5.97 20.36
N HIS A 37 16.14 6.93 20.30
CA HIS A 37 17.16 7.13 21.35
C HIS A 37 16.70 7.94 22.55
N LYS A 38 15.39 8.24 22.66
CA LYS A 38 14.79 9.01 23.76
C LYS A 38 15.41 10.39 23.95
N ALA A 39 15.96 10.98 22.89
CA ALA A 39 16.51 12.33 22.94
C ALA A 39 15.39 13.38 23.09
N ALA A 40 15.67 14.43 23.88
CA ALA A 40 14.72 15.52 24.07
C ALA A 40 14.38 16.18 22.73
N GLY A 41 13.08 16.35 22.44
CA GLY A 41 12.61 16.95 21.19
C GLY A 41 12.47 15.98 20.00
N GLY A 42 12.91 14.72 20.09
CA GLY A 42 12.82 13.74 19.01
C GLY A 42 11.41 13.61 18.40
N PRO A 43 10.33 13.45 19.18
CA PRO A 43 8.97 13.39 18.66
C PRO A 43 8.55 14.67 17.88
N TRP A 44 8.98 15.85 18.33
CA TRP A 44 8.67 17.11 17.67
C TRP A 44 9.38 17.25 16.34
N ILE A 45 10.66 16.86 16.27
CA ILE A 45 11.45 16.89 15.03
C ILE A 45 10.84 15.88 14.04
N PHE A 46 10.47 14.68 14.50
CA PHE A 46 9.80 13.69 13.66
C PHE A 46 8.46 14.20 13.14
N GLY A 47 7.62 14.79 13.99
CA GLY A 47 6.32 15.35 13.60
C GLY A 47 6.46 16.47 12.59
N LEU A 48 7.43 17.39 12.77
CA LEU A 48 7.72 18.45 11.82
C LEU A 48 8.19 17.88 10.46
N GLY A 49 9.12 16.92 10.49
CA GLY A 49 9.61 16.25 9.28
C GLY A 49 8.48 15.52 8.53
N THR A 50 7.61 14.81 9.25
CA THR A 50 6.45 14.14 8.66
C THR A 50 5.49 15.14 8.02
N ALA A 51 5.17 16.24 8.70
CA ALA A 51 4.32 17.29 8.13
C ALA A 51 4.94 17.90 6.86
N ALA A 52 6.26 18.14 6.86
CA ALA A 52 6.97 18.64 5.69
C ALA A 52 7.00 17.65 4.52
N VAL A 53 7.12 16.35 4.78
CA VAL A 53 7.01 15.29 3.75
C VAL A 53 5.60 15.26 3.15
N LEU A 54 4.56 15.31 3.98
CA LEU A 54 3.17 15.35 3.50
C LEU A 54 2.87 16.60 2.68
N PHE A 55 3.40 17.76 3.11
CA PHE A 55 3.32 19.00 2.34
C PHE A 55 4.02 18.88 0.98
N THR A 56 5.20 18.26 0.95
CA THR A 56 5.93 18.00 -0.30
C THR A 56 5.12 17.11 -1.24
N PHE A 57 4.53 16.02 -0.76
CA PHE A 57 3.68 15.15 -1.56
C PHE A 57 2.49 15.90 -2.14
N TYR A 58 1.78 16.66 -1.30
CA TYR A 58 0.64 17.45 -1.77
C TYR A 58 1.04 18.43 -2.87
N GLY A 59 2.08 19.25 -2.64
CA GLY A 59 2.49 20.28 -3.57
C GLY A 59 3.06 19.71 -4.88
N TRP A 60 3.89 18.67 -4.78
CA TRP A 60 4.47 18.04 -5.97
C TRP A 60 3.40 17.37 -6.82
N TRP A 61 2.52 16.57 -6.22
CA TRP A 61 1.45 15.90 -6.97
C TRP A 61 0.41 16.86 -7.53
N ALA A 62 0.10 17.94 -6.82
CA ALA A 62 -0.75 18.99 -7.37
C ALA A 62 -0.13 19.61 -8.64
N LYS A 63 1.19 19.79 -8.67
CA LYS A 63 1.91 20.28 -9.85
C LYS A 63 1.88 19.25 -10.98
N VAL A 64 2.14 17.96 -10.71
CA VAL A 64 2.05 16.87 -11.72
C VAL A 64 0.66 16.79 -12.33
N ILE A 65 -0.41 17.00 -11.54
CA ILE A 65 -1.78 17.06 -12.06
C ILE A 65 -1.98 18.27 -12.96
N ALA A 66 -1.45 19.44 -12.58
CA ALA A 66 -1.52 20.64 -13.41
C ALA A 66 -0.78 20.46 -14.75
N GLU A 67 0.39 19.83 -14.74
CA GLU A 67 1.15 19.46 -15.94
C GLU A 67 0.38 18.49 -16.84
N ALA A 68 -0.27 17.48 -16.26
CA ALA A 68 -1.14 16.56 -16.99
C ALA A 68 -2.29 17.31 -17.70
N ASN A 69 -2.98 18.20 -16.97
CA ASN A 69 -4.09 18.98 -17.50
C ASN A 69 -3.61 20.05 -18.50
N GLY A 70 -2.38 20.53 -18.38
CA GLY A 70 -1.73 21.45 -19.31
C GLY A 70 -1.26 20.81 -20.63
N GLY A 71 -1.41 19.47 -20.77
CA GLY A 71 -1.02 18.74 -21.98
C GLY A 71 0.49 18.41 -22.05
N ASP A 72 1.20 18.48 -20.91
CA ASP A 72 2.62 18.13 -20.83
C ASP A 72 2.85 16.61 -20.84
N HIS A 73 1.81 15.82 -20.54
CA HIS A 73 1.88 14.37 -20.59
C HIS A 73 1.60 13.84 -21.99
N THR A 74 2.58 14.01 -22.87
CA THR A 74 2.57 13.44 -24.23
C THR A 74 2.54 11.89 -24.19
N PRO A 75 2.23 11.18 -25.29
CA PRO A 75 2.26 9.72 -25.32
C PRO A 75 3.59 9.11 -24.86
N ILE A 76 4.72 9.74 -25.20
CA ILE A 76 6.05 9.29 -24.76
C ILE A 76 6.20 9.47 -23.22
N VAL A 77 5.76 10.61 -22.69
CA VAL A 77 5.79 10.86 -21.24
C VAL A 77 4.89 9.88 -20.50
N GLN A 78 3.69 9.59 -21.00
CA GLN A 78 2.80 8.59 -20.42
C GLN A 78 3.45 7.18 -20.40
N LEU A 79 4.19 6.83 -21.45
CA LEU A 79 4.94 5.56 -21.48
C LEU A 79 6.02 5.53 -20.37
N HIS A 80 6.78 6.60 -20.22
CA HIS A 80 7.78 6.70 -19.14
C HIS A 80 7.15 6.63 -17.75
N LEU A 81 6.01 7.27 -17.54
CA LEU A 81 5.27 7.20 -16.29
C LEU A 81 4.77 5.78 -15.97
N ARG A 82 4.32 5.01 -17.01
CA ARG A 82 3.96 3.60 -16.85
C ARG A 82 5.15 2.75 -16.42
N TYR A 83 6.30 2.90 -17.08
CA TYR A 83 7.52 2.21 -16.65
C TYR A 83 7.92 2.60 -15.22
N GLY A 84 7.84 3.89 -14.89
CA GLY A 84 8.10 4.36 -13.53
C GLY A 84 7.17 3.70 -12.50
N MET A 85 5.88 3.58 -12.81
CA MET A 85 4.92 2.93 -11.92
C MET A 85 5.17 1.42 -11.77
N ILE A 86 5.53 0.73 -12.85
CA ILE A 86 5.91 -0.69 -12.80
C ILE A 86 7.14 -0.89 -11.90
N LEU A 87 8.17 -0.06 -12.05
CA LEU A 87 9.38 -0.13 -11.23
C LEU A 87 9.08 0.21 -9.77
N PHE A 88 8.20 1.18 -9.52
CA PHE A 88 7.73 1.50 -8.17
C PHE A 88 7.02 0.29 -7.54
N ILE A 89 6.05 -0.32 -8.22
CA ILE A 89 5.38 -1.53 -7.72
C ILE A 89 6.38 -2.67 -7.49
N ALA A 90 7.35 -2.85 -8.38
CA ALA A 90 8.41 -3.86 -8.19
C ALA A 90 9.23 -3.60 -6.92
N SER A 91 9.53 -2.34 -6.58
CA SER A 91 10.22 -1.99 -5.32
C SER A 91 9.37 -2.32 -4.09
N GLU A 92 8.05 -2.07 -4.17
CA GLU A 92 7.12 -2.40 -3.08
C GLU A 92 6.95 -3.92 -2.91
N VAL A 93 6.95 -4.68 -4.00
CA VAL A 93 7.01 -6.15 -3.94
C VAL A 93 8.28 -6.60 -3.19
N MET A 94 9.44 -6.03 -3.49
CA MET A 94 10.68 -6.37 -2.79
C MET A 94 10.66 -5.96 -1.31
N PHE A 95 9.99 -4.86 -0.97
CA PHE A 95 9.75 -4.48 0.42
C PHE A 95 8.95 -5.57 1.16
N PHE A 96 7.86 -6.08 0.57
CA PHE A 96 7.11 -7.19 1.17
C PHE A 96 7.88 -8.51 1.21
N VAL A 97 8.71 -8.80 0.21
CA VAL A 97 9.61 -9.97 0.23
C VAL A 97 10.48 -9.98 1.47
N ALA A 98 10.98 -8.84 1.94
CA ALA A 98 11.76 -8.76 3.17
C ALA A 98 10.96 -9.17 4.41
N TRP A 99 9.70 -8.73 4.53
CA TRP A 99 8.82 -9.11 5.64
C TRP A 99 8.40 -10.58 5.58
N PHE A 100 8.10 -11.10 4.39
CA PHE A 100 7.84 -12.53 4.20
C PHE A 100 9.08 -13.38 4.51
N TRP A 101 10.25 -12.90 4.14
CA TRP A 101 11.50 -13.59 4.51
C TRP A 101 11.65 -13.69 6.02
N ALA A 102 11.47 -12.59 6.75
CA ALA A 102 11.53 -12.60 8.21
C ALA A 102 10.52 -13.57 8.82
N TYR A 103 9.29 -13.59 8.32
CA TYR A 103 8.24 -14.51 8.75
C TYR A 103 8.63 -15.97 8.45
N PHE A 104 8.97 -16.29 7.21
CA PHE A 104 9.28 -17.67 6.81
C PHE A 104 10.59 -18.19 7.42
N ASN A 105 11.56 -17.33 7.69
CA ASN A 105 12.75 -17.73 8.42
C ASN A 105 12.42 -18.27 9.81
N ALA A 106 11.51 -17.62 10.54
CA ALA A 106 11.07 -18.10 11.84
C ALA A 106 10.13 -19.31 11.73
N ALA A 107 9.23 -19.31 10.75
CA ALA A 107 8.18 -20.31 10.61
C ALA A 107 8.69 -21.67 10.05
N LEU A 108 9.63 -21.64 9.08
CA LEU A 108 10.19 -22.86 8.47
C LEU A 108 11.36 -23.44 9.25
N TYR A 109 12.08 -22.62 10.01
CA TYR A 109 13.27 -23.04 10.76
C TYR A 109 13.15 -22.68 12.25
N PRO A 110 12.06 -23.12 12.93
CA PRO A 110 11.79 -22.71 14.31
C PRO A 110 12.84 -23.16 15.32
N SER A 111 13.59 -24.23 15.01
CA SER A 111 14.71 -24.70 15.84
C SER A 111 15.98 -23.86 15.71
N HIS A 112 16.12 -23.10 14.62
CA HIS A 112 17.29 -22.23 14.39
C HIS A 112 17.09 -20.82 14.95
N VAL A 113 15.86 -20.45 15.27
CA VAL A 113 15.51 -19.13 15.84
C VAL A 113 15.18 -19.32 17.32
N GLU A 114 16.13 -19.01 18.20
CA GLU A 114 16.02 -19.21 19.65
C GLU A 114 14.70 -18.63 20.24
N ALA A 115 14.30 -17.44 19.76
CA ALA A 115 13.08 -16.77 20.18
C ALA A 115 11.77 -17.51 19.84
N VAL A 116 11.80 -18.53 18.97
CA VAL A 116 10.60 -19.31 18.55
C VAL A 116 10.37 -20.51 19.48
N GLY A 117 11.42 -21.03 20.11
CA GLY A 117 11.31 -22.20 20.99
C GLY A 117 11.08 -23.55 20.29
N GLY A 118 11.44 -23.64 19.01
CA GLY A 118 11.47 -24.92 18.27
C GLY A 118 10.18 -25.35 17.59
N VAL A 119 9.06 -24.64 17.82
CA VAL A 119 7.74 -24.97 17.24
C VAL A 119 7.08 -23.72 16.67
N TRP A 120 6.39 -23.86 15.54
CA TRP A 120 5.62 -22.77 14.94
C TRP A 120 4.14 -23.16 14.81
N PRO A 121 3.17 -22.29 15.21
CA PRO A 121 3.35 -21.06 16.02
C PRO A 121 3.99 -21.33 17.37
N PRO A 122 4.69 -20.32 17.99
CA PRO A 122 5.30 -20.49 19.30
C PRO A 122 4.29 -20.90 20.38
N ALA A 123 4.70 -21.75 21.33
CA ALA A 123 3.82 -22.21 22.38
C ALA A 123 3.22 -21.05 23.19
N GLY A 124 1.91 -21.10 23.44
CA GLY A 124 1.17 -20.09 24.21
C GLY A 124 0.70 -18.89 23.37
N ILE A 125 0.88 -18.90 22.06
CA ILE A 125 0.31 -17.89 21.16
C ILE A 125 -1.06 -18.40 20.66
N GLU A 126 -2.13 -17.68 20.98
CA GLU A 126 -3.45 -17.89 20.37
C GLU A 126 -3.52 -17.16 19.03
N VAL A 127 -3.48 -17.94 17.94
CA VAL A 127 -3.52 -17.40 16.59
C VAL A 127 -4.96 -17.10 16.17
N LEU A 128 -5.12 -16.12 15.28
CA LEU A 128 -6.42 -15.73 14.74
C LEU A 128 -7.00 -16.84 13.85
N ASP A 129 -8.33 -17.06 13.93
CA ASP A 129 -9.03 -17.97 13.02
C ASP A 129 -9.08 -17.37 11.60
N PRO A 130 -8.44 -18.02 10.60
CA PRO A 130 -8.40 -17.51 9.24
C PRO A 130 -9.78 -17.42 8.57
N PHE A 131 -10.76 -18.22 8.99
CA PHE A 131 -12.05 -18.36 8.31
C PHE A 131 -13.14 -17.42 8.83
N VAL A 132 -12.82 -16.52 9.76
CA VAL A 132 -13.74 -15.48 10.26
C VAL A 132 -13.40 -14.13 9.63
N PHE A 133 -12.75 -13.23 10.35
CA PHE A 133 -12.44 -11.87 9.85
C PHE A 133 -11.44 -11.85 8.69
N PRO A 134 -10.35 -12.65 8.69
CA PRO A 134 -9.40 -12.63 7.58
C PRO A 134 -10.02 -13.09 6.25
N LEU A 135 -10.88 -14.11 6.26
CA LEU A 135 -11.61 -14.55 5.05
C LEU A 135 -12.59 -13.46 4.58
N LEU A 136 -13.34 -12.86 5.51
CA LEU A 136 -14.25 -11.75 5.16
C LEU A 136 -13.49 -10.59 4.53
N ASN A 137 -12.37 -10.19 5.10
CA ASN A 137 -11.49 -9.15 4.55
C ASN A 137 -10.96 -9.52 3.17
N THR A 138 -10.61 -10.79 2.95
CA THR A 138 -10.19 -11.30 1.64
C THR A 138 -11.28 -11.12 0.60
N LEU A 139 -12.53 -11.49 0.92
CA LEU A 139 -13.67 -11.34 0.01
C LEU A 139 -13.96 -9.87 -0.30
N ILE A 140 -13.91 -8.98 0.70
CA ILE A 140 -14.11 -7.54 0.55
C ILE A 140 -13.05 -6.95 -0.39
N LEU A 141 -11.78 -7.28 -0.18
CA LEU A 141 -10.69 -6.72 -0.96
C LEU A 141 -10.73 -7.21 -2.41
N LEU A 142 -10.93 -8.51 -2.64
CA LEU A 142 -11.10 -9.08 -3.99
C LEU A 142 -12.30 -8.47 -4.72
N LEU A 143 -13.43 -8.26 -4.02
CA LEU A 143 -14.58 -7.58 -4.59
C LEU A 143 -14.21 -6.15 -4.99
N SER A 144 -13.43 -5.45 -4.19
CA SER A 144 -12.96 -4.09 -4.50
C SER A 144 -12.07 -4.05 -5.74
N GLY A 145 -11.26 -5.09 -5.97
CA GLY A 145 -10.47 -5.27 -7.20
C GLY A 145 -11.35 -5.37 -8.44
N THR A 146 -12.51 -6.06 -8.35
CA THR A 146 -13.46 -6.10 -9.48
C THR A 146 -14.13 -4.76 -9.73
N THR A 147 -14.47 -4.00 -8.69
CA THR A 147 -15.12 -2.69 -8.83
C THR A 147 -14.19 -1.62 -9.40
N VAL A 148 -12.89 -1.62 -9.04
CA VAL A 148 -11.90 -0.72 -9.65
C VAL A 148 -11.65 -1.06 -11.12
N THR A 149 -11.64 -2.34 -11.46
CA THR A 149 -11.54 -2.80 -12.85
C THR A 149 -12.75 -2.36 -13.68
N TRP A 150 -13.95 -2.50 -13.13
CA TRP A 150 -15.16 -1.97 -13.75
C TRP A 150 -15.09 -0.45 -13.95
N ALA A 151 -14.66 0.30 -12.95
CA ALA A 151 -14.47 1.74 -13.05
C ALA A 151 -13.47 2.11 -14.18
N HIS A 152 -12.37 1.37 -14.32
CA HIS A 152 -11.40 1.59 -15.40
C HIS A 152 -12.00 1.30 -16.78
N HIS A 153 -12.75 0.21 -16.91
CA HIS A 153 -13.43 -0.12 -18.15
C HIS A 153 -14.46 0.96 -18.54
N SER A 154 -15.25 1.45 -17.57
CA SER A 154 -16.19 2.55 -17.78
C SER A 154 -15.50 3.83 -18.24
N LEU A 155 -14.32 4.15 -17.70
CA LEU A 155 -13.53 5.30 -18.13
C LEU A 155 -13.11 5.21 -19.60
N ILE A 156 -12.62 4.03 -20.02
CA ILE A 156 -12.20 3.78 -21.42
C ILE A 156 -13.39 3.95 -22.38
N HIS A 157 -14.59 3.53 -21.98
CA HIS A 157 -15.82 3.66 -22.77
C HIS A 157 -16.53 5.02 -22.61
N ASN A 158 -15.89 5.97 -21.89
CA ASN A 158 -16.45 7.29 -21.62
C ASN A 158 -17.80 7.27 -20.85
N ASP A 159 -18.04 6.18 -20.09
CA ASP A 159 -19.15 6.09 -19.14
C ASP A 159 -18.76 6.72 -17.80
N ARG A 160 -19.20 7.98 -17.63
CA ARG A 160 -18.86 8.77 -16.42
C ARG A 160 -19.58 8.29 -15.18
N GLU A 161 -20.78 7.79 -15.31
CA GLU A 161 -21.57 7.35 -14.15
C GLU A 161 -21.07 5.98 -13.66
N GLY A 162 -20.76 5.05 -14.57
CA GLY A 162 -20.11 3.79 -14.23
C GLY A 162 -18.76 3.99 -13.55
N LEU A 163 -17.93 4.93 -14.05
CA LEU A 163 -16.66 5.30 -13.44
C LEU A 163 -16.82 5.81 -11.99
N LYS A 164 -17.74 6.75 -11.74
CA LYS A 164 -18.00 7.28 -10.39
C LYS A 164 -18.51 6.20 -9.45
N THR A 165 -19.47 5.40 -9.90
CA THR A 165 -20.09 4.33 -9.11
C THR A 165 -19.03 3.28 -8.73
N GLY A 166 -18.22 2.81 -9.69
CA GLY A 166 -17.16 1.84 -9.44
C GLY A 166 -16.11 2.37 -8.45
N LEU A 167 -15.69 3.65 -8.58
CA LEU A 167 -14.77 4.28 -7.64
C LEU A 167 -15.36 4.39 -6.22
N TRP A 168 -16.62 4.81 -6.09
CA TRP A 168 -17.29 4.87 -4.79
C TRP A 168 -17.37 3.51 -4.12
N LEU A 169 -17.75 2.47 -4.86
CA LEU A 169 -17.79 1.10 -4.34
C LEU A 169 -16.41 0.63 -3.88
N THR A 170 -15.37 0.86 -4.69
CA THR A 170 -14.00 0.47 -4.34
C THR A 170 -13.52 1.16 -3.06
N ILE A 171 -13.75 2.48 -2.94
CA ILE A 171 -13.37 3.25 -1.76
C ILE A 171 -14.10 2.76 -0.51
N LEU A 172 -15.42 2.53 -0.60
CA LEU A 172 -16.20 2.03 0.53
C LEU A 172 -15.72 0.64 0.98
N LEU A 173 -15.43 -0.26 0.05
CA LEU A 173 -14.88 -1.59 0.35
C LEU A 173 -13.48 -1.49 0.98
N GLY A 174 -12.60 -0.60 0.49
CA GLY A 174 -11.28 -0.37 1.08
C GLY A 174 -11.34 0.21 2.50
N LEU A 175 -12.28 1.13 2.76
CA LEU A 175 -12.54 1.64 4.11
C LEU A 175 -13.09 0.55 5.04
N THR A 176 -14.00 -0.29 4.53
CA THR A 176 -14.57 -1.42 5.29
C THR A 176 -13.49 -2.42 5.65
N PHE A 177 -12.62 -2.79 4.70
CA PHE A 177 -11.45 -3.64 4.96
C PHE A 177 -10.60 -3.07 6.10
N SER A 178 -10.25 -1.78 6.02
CA SER A 178 -9.41 -1.11 7.02
C SER A 178 -10.06 -1.08 8.40
N ALA A 179 -11.39 -0.90 8.46
CA ALA A 179 -12.13 -0.90 9.72
C ALA A 179 -12.15 -2.31 10.36
N ILE A 180 -12.38 -3.36 9.57
CA ILE A 180 -12.36 -4.75 10.07
C ILE A 180 -10.94 -5.14 10.50
N GLN A 181 -9.90 -4.74 9.75
CA GLN A 181 -8.52 -5.02 10.13
C GLN A 181 -8.12 -4.32 11.45
N ALA A 182 -8.57 -3.08 11.66
CA ALA A 182 -8.38 -2.38 12.92
C ALA A 182 -9.13 -3.07 14.07
N PHE A 183 -10.36 -3.54 13.82
CA PHE A 183 -11.12 -4.31 14.80
C PHE A 183 -10.42 -5.62 15.16
N GLU A 184 -9.91 -6.36 14.18
CA GLU A 184 -9.13 -7.59 14.38
C GLU A 184 -7.90 -7.34 15.27
N TYR A 185 -7.15 -6.26 15.02
CA TYR A 185 -5.98 -5.91 15.83
C TYR A 185 -6.32 -5.56 17.29
N MET A 186 -7.48 -4.95 17.52
CA MET A 186 -7.93 -4.64 18.89
C MET A 186 -8.33 -5.88 19.70
N HIS A 187 -8.64 -7.01 19.02
CA HIS A 187 -9.08 -8.25 19.65
C HIS A 187 -8.05 -9.37 19.55
N ALA A 188 -6.89 -9.12 18.94
CA ALA A 188 -5.80 -10.09 18.90
C ALA A 188 -5.20 -10.31 20.28
N GLU A 189 -5.07 -11.58 20.69
CA GLU A 189 -4.58 -11.96 22.03
C GLU A 189 -3.06 -11.98 22.14
N PHE A 190 -2.35 -11.62 21.09
CA PHE A 190 -0.89 -11.51 21.06
C PHE A 190 -0.43 -10.08 20.79
N ALA A 191 0.63 -9.67 21.51
CA ALA A 191 1.20 -8.33 21.35
C ALA A 191 2.22 -8.26 20.22
N PHE A 192 2.46 -7.04 19.70
CA PHE A 192 3.53 -6.75 18.74
C PHE A 192 4.92 -7.08 19.31
N ALA A 193 5.18 -6.70 20.54
CA ALA A 193 6.47 -6.88 21.20
C ALA A 193 6.50 -8.13 22.08
N GLY A 194 7.70 -8.70 22.27
CA GLY A 194 7.92 -9.81 23.20
C GLY A 194 7.84 -11.20 22.56
N ASN A 195 7.38 -11.33 21.32
CA ASN A 195 7.40 -12.60 20.60
C ASN A 195 7.64 -12.37 19.10
N ILE A 196 8.27 -13.34 18.47
CA ILE A 196 8.63 -13.26 17.03
C ILE A 196 7.38 -13.38 16.13
N TYR A 197 6.36 -14.14 16.55
CA TYR A 197 5.11 -14.29 15.81
C TYR A 197 4.39 -12.94 15.70
N GLY A 198 4.14 -12.26 16.83
CA GLY A 198 3.49 -10.96 16.84
C GLY A 198 4.28 -9.92 16.06
N SER A 199 5.61 -9.86 16.25
CA SER A 199 6.45 -8.92 15.51
C SER A 199 6.36 -9.10 14.00
N THR A 200 6.50 -10.33 13.49
CA THR A 200 6.45 -10.61 12.05
C THR A 200 5.02 -10.47 11.50
N PHE A 201 4.00 -10.88 12.24
CA PHE A 201 2.60 -10.71 11.90
C PHE A 201 2.24 -9.24 11.70
N TYR A 202 2.45 -8.42 12.75
CA TYR A 202 2.06 -7.00 12.70
C TYR A 202 2.91 -6.18 11.73
N MET A 203 4.18 -6.54 11.50
CA MET A 203 5.00 -5.87 10.49
C MET A 203 4.47 -6.15 9.09
N ALA A 204 4.22 -7.41 8.73
CA ALA A 204 3.75 -7.77 7.40
C ALA A 204 2.31 -7.27 7.14
N THR A 205 1.37 -7.57 8.05
CA THR A 205 -0.04 -7.17 7.89
C THR A 205 -0.26 -5.67 8.12
N GLY A 206 0.50 -5.04 9.02
CA GLY A 206 0.42 -3.61 9.31
C GLY A 206 0.94 -2.75 8.16
N PHE A 207 2.06 -3.11 7.55
CA PHE A 207 2.52 -2.43 6.33
C PHE A 207 1.55 -2.63 5.17
N HIS A 208 0.94 -3.82 5.06
CA HIS A 208 -0.13 -4.01 4.09
C HIS A 208 -1.31 -3.07 4.37
N GLY A 209 -1.78 -2.98 5.61
CA GLY A 209 -2.84 -2.05 6.01
C GLY A 209 -2.49 -0.58 5.70
N PHE A 210 -1.23 -0.18 5.90
CA PHE A 210 -0.74 1.13 5.48
C PHE A 210 -0.89 1.33 3.96
N HIS A 211 -0.52 0.34 3.14
CA HIS A 211 -0.68 0.39 1.69
C HIS A 211 -2.16 0.45 1.26
N VAL A 212 -3.06 -0.25 1.96
CA VAL A 212 -4.52 -0.13 1.74
C VAL A 212 -5.01 1.30 1.99
N ILE A 213 -4.56 1.94 3.08
CA ILE A 213 -4.91 3.32 3.39
C ILE A 213 -4.39 4.28 2.31
N VAL A 214 -3.12 4.15 1.92
CA VAL A 214 -2.53 4.97 0.84
C VAL A 214 -3.25 4.76 -0.48
N GLY A 215 -3.56 3.51 -0.85
CA GLY A 215 -4.33 3.18 -2.04
C GLY A 215 -5.74 3.76 -2.02
N THR A 216 -6.41 3.70 -0.87
CA THR A 216 -7.74 4.31 -0.68
C THR A 216 -7.69 5.83 -0.86
N ILE A 217 -6.68 6.51 -0.30
CA ILE A 217 -6.47 7.95 -0.50
C ILE A 217 -6.21 8.25 -1.98
N PHE A 218 -5.42 7.42 -2.66
CA PHE A 218 -5.16 7.57 -4.09
C PHE A 218 -6.45 7.47 -4.92
N LEU A 219 -7.32 6.48 -4.62
CA LEU A 219 -8.62 6.33 -5.25
C LEU A 219 -9.56 7.50 -4.95
N ILE A 220 -9.55 8.07 -3.73
CA ILE A 220 -10.30 9.28 -3.38
C ILE A 220 -9.84 10.47 -4.22
N VAL A 221 -8.53 10.65 -4.40
CA VAL A 221 -7.99 11.70 -5.29
C VAL A 221 -8.46 11.47 -6.74
N CYS A 222 -8.45 10.22 -7.21
CA CYS A 222 -8.99 9.88 -8.55
C CYS A 222 -10.48 10.18 -8.66
N LEU A 223 -11.28 9.91 -7.62
CA LEU A 223 -12.70 10.24 -7.59
C LEU A 223 -12.93 11.77 -7.68
N ILE A 224 -12.20 12.56 -6.92
CA ILE A 224 -12.26 14.04 -6.98
C ILE A 224 -11.91 14.54 -8.38
N ARG A 225 -10.86 14.00 -9.00
CA ARG A 225 -10.45 14.32 -10.37
C ARG A 225 -11.49 13.89 -11.40
N THR A 226 -12.18 12.78 -11.17
CA THR A 226 -13.31 12.33 -12.01
C THR A 226 -14.45 13.33 -11.99
N TYR A 227 -14.80 13.87 -10.81
CA TYR A 227 -15.83 14.92 -10.69
C TYR A 227 -15.39 16.24 -11.36
N LYS A 228 -14.12 16.57 -11.32
CA LYS A 228 -13.55 17.75 -12.01
C LYS A 228 -13.47 17.57 -13.54
N GLY A 229 -13.63 16.33 -14.05
CA GLY A 229 -13.55 16.07 -15.48
C GLY A 229 -12.13 15.92 -16.03
N ASP A 230 -11.12 15.76 -15.15
CA ASP A 230 -9.70 15.70 -15.53
C ASP A 230 -9.36 14.48 -16.39
N PHE A 231 -10.07 13.36 -16.19
CA PHE A 231 -9.79 12.11 -16.91
C PHE A 231 -10.57 12.01 -18.23
N THR A 232 -9.87 11.55 -19.27
CA THR A 232 -10.44 11.22 -20.57
C THR A 232 -10.00 9.81 -20.99
N PRO A 233 -10.69 9.15 -21.95
CA PRO A 233 -10.26 7.85 -22.46
C PRO A 233 -8.81 7.81 -22.97
N LYS A 234 -8.27 8.96 -23.42
CA LYS A 234 -6.90 9.08 -23.95
C LYS A 234 -5.87 9.52 -22.89
N GLN A 235 -6.32 10.17 -21.84
CA GLN A 235 -5.44 10.73 -20.80
C GLN A 235 -6.01 10.41 -19.42
N HIS A 236 -5.59 9.28 -18.87
CA HIS A 236 -6.05 8.79 -17.56
C HIS A 236 -4.96 8.02 -16.79
N PHE A 237 -3.69 8.27 -17.10
CA PHE A 237 -2.59 7.53 -16.46
C PHE A 237 -2.67 7.55 -14.93
N GLY A 238 -3.06 8.67 -14.30
CA GLY A 238 -3.19 8.74 -12.84
C GLY A 238 -4.20 7.73 -12.28
N PHE A 239 -5.29 7.46 -13.00
CA PHE A 239 -6.25 6.43 -12.63
C PHE A 239 -5.70 5.01 -12.89
N GLU A 240 -5.04 4.82 -14.03
CA GLU A 240 -4.38 3.55 -14.39
C GLU A 240 -3.36 3.15 -13.32
N ALA A 241 -2.53 4.11 -12.87
CA ALA A 241 -1.57 3.90 -11.80
C ALA A 241 -2.25 3.54 -10.46
N ALA A 242 -3.36 4.20 -10.12
CA ALA A 242 -4.12 3.88 -8.91
C ALA A 242 -4.72 2.46 -8.96
N ALA A 243 -5.25 2.05 -10.11
CA ALA A 243 -5.77 0.70 -10.30
C ALA A 243 -4.67 -0.37 -10.20
N TRP A 244 -3.50 -0.15 -10.80
CA TRP A 244 -2.36 -1.06 -10.66
C TRP A 244 -1.87 -1.18 -9.22
N TYR A 245 -1.80 -0.05 -8.51
CA TYR A 245 -1.42 -0.04 -7.10
C TYR A 245 -2.44 -0.80 -6.25
N TRP A 246 -3.74 -0.64 -6.51
CA TRP A 246 -4.80 -1.34 -5.81
C TRP A 246 -4.73 -2.86 -6.03
N HIS A 247 -4.53 -3.31 -7.27
CA HIS A 247 -4.34 -4.72 -7.56
C HIS A 247 -3.05 -5.31 -6.95
N PHE A 248 -1.97 -4.53 -6.87
CA PHE A 248 -0.79 -4.93 -6.13
C PHE A 248 -1.13 -5.19 -4.66
N VAL A 249 -1.87 -4.30 -4.01
CA VAL A 249 -2.34 -4.46 -2.63
C VAL A 249 -3.19 -5.73 -2.48
N ASP A 250 -4.13 -6.00 -3.41
CA ASP A 250 -4.93 -7.22 -3.43
C ASP A 250 -4.06 -8.50 -3.47
N VAL A 251 -3.06 -8.53 -4.35
CA VAL A 251 -2.17 -9.70 -4.51
C VAL A 251 -1.33 -9.93 -3.26
N VAL A 252 -0.79 -8.87 -2.67
CA VAL A 252 -0.04 -8.97 -1.40
C VAL A 252 -0.93 -9.50 -0.29
N TRP A 253 -2.18 -9.06 -0.20
CA TRP A 253 -3.13 -9.58 0.79
C TRP A 253 -3.40 -11.07 0.62
N LEU A 254 -3.62 -11.53 -0.61
CA LEU A 254 -3.82 -12.97 -0.85
C LEU A 254 -2.64 -13.80 -0.37
N PHE A 255 -1.42 -13.31 -0.60
CA PHE A 255 -0.23 -13.99 -0.13
C PHE A 255 -0.12 -13.97 1.41
N LEU A 256 -0.45 -12.85 2.06
CA LEU A 256 -0.55 -12.74 3.52
C LEU A 256 -1.61 -13.69 4.08
N PHE A 257 -2.80 -13.71 3.50
CA PHE A 257 -3.89 -14.58 3.93
C PHE A 257 -3.47 -16.05 3.89
N ILE A 258 -2.92 -16.52 2.77
CA ILE A 258 -2.51 -17.91 2.61
C ILE A 258 -1.34 -18.25 3.55
N SER A 259 -0.30 -17.41 3.60
CA SER A 259 0.95 -17.74 4.31
C SER A 259 0.87 -17.52 5.81
N ILE A 260 0.29 -16.41 6.26
CA ILE A 260 0.28 -16.03 7.67
C ILE A 260 -0.98 -16.54 8.38
N TYR A 261 -2.15 -16.32 7.78
CA TYR A 261 -3.40 -16.69 8.45
C TYR A 261 -3.73 -18.17 8.25
N VAL A 262 -3.70 -18.72 7.03
CA VAL A 262 -4.10 -20.12 6.79
C VAL A 262 -2.97 -21.07 7.16
N TRP A 263 -1.82 -20.94 6.54
CA TRP A 263 -0.69 -21.85 6.76
C TRP A 263 -0.03 -21.65 8.14
N GLY A 264 0.09 -20.40 8.60
CA GLY A 264 0.71 -20.06 9.89
C GLY A 264 -0.21 -20.23 11.10
N SER A 265 -1.44 -20.70 10.92
CA SER A 265 -2.40 -20.98 12.00
C SER A 265 -2.29 -22.42 12.50
N ASN A 266 -3.03 -22.73 13.59
CA ASN A 266 -3.20 -24.11 14.08
C ASN A 266 -3.82 -25.03 13.05
N PHE A 267 -4.61 -24.49 12.10
CA PHE A 267 -5.17 -25.25 10.98
C PHE A 267 -4.06 -25.77 10.04
N GLY A 268 -3.09 -24.93 9.70
CA GLY A 268 -1.93 -25.33 8.90
C GLY A 268 -1.09 -26.40 9.60
N ALA A 269 -0.85 -26.27 10.90
CA ALA A 269 -0.15 -27.25 11.69
C ALA A 269 -0.89 -28.60 11.73
N ALA A 270 -2.21 -28.60 11.89
CA ALA A 270 -3.04 -29.81 11.88
C ALA A 270 -3.05 -30.52 10.51
N VAL A 271 -3.07 -29.77 9.40
CA VAL A 271 -3.00 -30.34 8.04
C VAL A 271 -1.65 -31.01 7.82
N LEU A 272 -0.54 -30.38 8.21
CA LEU A 272 0.81 -30.94 8.07
C LEU A 272 1.01 -32.20 8.92
N ALA A 273 0.46 -32.24 10.13
CA ALA A 273 0.55 -33.41 11.03
C ALA A 273 -0.22 -34.63 10.50
N ASN A 274 -1.24 -34.42 9.66
CA ASN A 274 -2.08 -35.48 9.09
C ASN A 274 -1.69 -35.88 7.66
N THR A 275 -0.67 -35.27 7.04
CA THR A 275 -0.14 -35.72 5.74
C THR A 275 0.74 -36.93 5.93
N PRO A 276 0.43 -38.10 5.34
CA PRO A 276 1.31 -39.26 5.38
C PRO A 276 2.62 -38.95 4.64
N HIS A 277 3.75 -39.17 5.28
CA HIS A 277 5.09 -39.05 4.73
C HIS A 277 5.43 -40.20 3.79
#